data_ff5a6fc68bcda5fe395086bb8d6250ef
#
_entry.id   ff5a6fc68bcda5fe395086bb8d6250ef
#
_cell.length_a   1.000
_cell.length_b   1.000
_cell.length_c   1.000
_cell.angle_alpha   90.00
_cell.angle_beta   90.00
_cell.angle_gamma   90.00
#
_symmetry.space_group_name_H-M   'P 1'
#
loop_
_entity.id
_entity.type
_entity.pdbx_description
1 polymer ?
#
loop_
_entity_poly.entity_id
_entity_poly.type
_entity_poly.pdbx_seq_one_letter_code
_entity_poly.pdbx_strand_id
1 'polypeptide(L)'
;MRDISLYLSTIPDYNQMLAGNNVLITTAARGIGKSIALLFARQGADVYFGGRNEEYVRTTEKELQAIRPGCRGYVVDLAKADQTEAFVDAAVKDSGGFDILV
;
A
#
# COMPACT_ATOMS: atom_id res chain seq x y z
N MET A 1 -16.06 -11.84 2.05
CA MET A 1 -15.85 -10.38 2.03
C MET A 1 -16.16 -9.85 0.65
N ARG A 2 -16.80 -8.71 0.58
CA ARG A 2 -17.12 -8.12 -0.72
C ARG A 2 -15.88 -7.61 -1.42
N ASP A 3 -15.88 -7.75 -2.74
CA ASP A 3 -14.83 -7.21 -3.57
C ASP A 3 -14.98 -5.69 -3.69
N ILE A 4 -14.08 -4.96 -3.05
CA ILE A 4 -14.10 -3.50 -3.05
C ILE A 4 -13.87 -2.91 -4.44
N SER A 5 -13.19 -3.64 -5.34
CA SER A 5 -12.96 -3.16 -6.71
C SER A 5 -14.26 -3.03 -7.48
N LEU A 6 -15.22 -3.93 -7.23
CA LEU A 6 -16.54 -3.86 -7.86
C LEU A 6 -17.28 -2.61 -7.41
N TYR A 7 -17.20 -2.27 -6.13
CA TYR A 7 -17.80 -1.05 -5.60
C TYR A 7 -17.19 0.19 -6.24
N LEU A 8 -15.86 0.27 -6.28
CA LEU A 8 -15.17 1.44 -6.84
C LEU A 8 -15.39 1.57 -8.35
N SER A 9 -15.55 0.46 -9.07
CA SER A 9 -15.79 0.51 -10.52
C SER A 9 -17.16 1.06 -10.88
N THR A 10 -18.10 1.11 -9.93
CA THR A 10 -19.43 1.69 -10.15
C THR A 10 -19.47 3.20 -9.99
N ILE A 11 -18.38 3.81 -9.51
CA ILE A 11 -18.27 5.24 -9.28
C ILE A 11 -17.58 5.85 -10.51
N PRO A 12 -18.29 6.60 -11.35
CA PRO A 12 -17.69 7.18 -12.56
C PRO A 12 -16.74 8.33 -12.21
N ASP A 13 -15.71 8.50 -13.02
CA ASP A 13 -14.81 9.65 -13.01
C ASP A 13 -13.97 9.86 -11.75
N TYR A 14 -13.74 8.78 -10.96
CA TYR A 14 -12.90 8.85 -9.76
C TYR A 14 -11.54 8.19 -9.96
N ASN A 15 -11.01 8.16 -11.17
CA ASN A 15 -9.76 7.46 -11.51
C ASN A 15 -8.53 8.01 -10.80
N GLN A 16 -8.57 9.24 -10.31
CA GLN A 16 -7.47 9.86 -9.58
C GLN A 16 -7.96 10.41 -8.24
N MET A 17 -8.90 9.71 -7.63
CA MET A 17 -9.53 10.14 -6.39
C MET A 17 -8.53 10.34 -5.26
N LEU A 18 -7.46 9.55 -5.24
CA LEU A 18 -6.42 9.60 -4.21
C LEU A 18 -5.12 10.23 -4.71
N ALA A 19 -5.16 10.95 -5.83
CA ALA A 19 -3.97 11.59 -6.37
C ALA A 19 -3.36 12.54 -5.34
N GLY A 20 -2.05 12.43 -5.14
CA GLY A 20 -1.33 13.24 -4.16
C GLY A 20 -1.39 12.70 -2.73
N ASN A 21 -2.15 11.65 -2.46
CA ASN A 21 -2.21 11.04 -1.14
C ASN A 21 -1.16 9.95 -0.97
N ASN A 22 -0.59 9.88 0.22
CA ASN A 22 0.28 8.78 0.64
C ASN A 22 -0.50 7.86 1.58
N VAL A 23 -0.47 6.56 1.30
CA VAL A 23 -1.23 5.56 2.04
C VAL A 23 -0.26 4.56 2.66
N LEU A 24 -0.40 4.33 3.97
CA LEU A 24 0.33 3.28 4.66
C LEU A 24 -0.61 2.10 4.93
N ILE A 25 -0.23 0.94 4.41
CA ILE A 25 -0.96 -0.31 4.65
C ILE A 25 -0.05 -1.24 5.44
N THR A 26 -0.48 -1.67 6.62
CA THR A 26 0.37 -2.46 7.50
C THR A 26 0.68 -3.84 6.95
N THR A 27 -0.23 -4.44 6.18
CA THR A 27 0.00 -5.75 5.56
C THR A 27 -0.64 -5.78 4.18
N ALA A 28 0.16 -5.78 3.13
CA ALA A 28 -0.36 -5.74 1.77
C ALA A 28 0.40 -6.65 0.80
N ALA A 29 1.26 -7.55 1.31
CA ALA A 29 2.07 -8.39 0.44
C ALA A 29 1.22 -9.38 -0.36
N ARG A 30 0.10 -9.84 0.21
CA ARG A 30 -0.83 -10.76 -0.46
C ARG A 30 -2.23 -10.66 0.15
N GLY A 31 -3.21 -11.34 -0.47
CA GLY A 31 -4.58 -11.42 0.02
C GLY A 31 -5.32 -10.10 -0.10
N ILE A 32 -6.18 -9.83 0.88
CA ILE A 32 -7.05 -8.66 0.89
C ILE A 32 -6.24 -7.36 0.93
N GLY A 33 -5.18 -7.33 1.73
CA GLY A 33 -4.31 -6.15 1.83
C GLY A 33 -3.69 -5.79 0.48
N LYS A 34 -3.26 -6.80 -0.27
CA LYS A 34 -2.72 -6.60 -1.62
C LYS A 34 -3.78 -6.03 -2.57
N SER A 35 -5.00 -6.56 -2.52
CA SER A 35 -6.11 -6.07 -3.36
C SER A 35 -6.42 -4.61 -3.06
N ILE A 36 -6.45 -4.23 -1.79
CA ILE A 36 -6.68 -2.85 -1.37
C ILE A 36 -5.54 -1.95 -1.84
N ALA A 37 -4.30 -2.39 -1.71
CA ALA A 37 -3.13 -1.64 -2.17
C ALA A 37 -3.19 -1.35 -3.67
N LEU A 38 -3.54 -2.36 -4.46
CA LEU A 38 -3.67 -2.20 -5.91
C LEU A 38 -4.77 -1.20 -6.27
N LEU A 39 -5.91 -1.25 -5.58
CA LEU A 39 -6.99 -0.31 -5.80
C LEU A 39 -6.57 1.12 -5.49
N PHE A 40 -5.90 1.32 -4.36
CA PHE A 40 -5.44 2.67 -3.98
C PHE A 40 -4.41 3.20 -4.98
N ALA A 41 -3.49 2.36 -5.45
CA ALA A 41 -2.53 2.77 -6.46
C ALA A 41 -3.21 3.19 -7.77
N ARG A 42 -4.23 2.46 -8.18
CA ARG A 42 -5.03 2.80 -9.37
C ARG A 42 -5.77 4.12 -9.21
N GLN A 43 -6.11 4.50 -7.99
CA GLN A 43 -6.73 5.78 -7.69
C GLN A 43 -5.72 6.92 -7.51
N GLY A 44 -4.47 6.67 -7.81
CA GLY A 44 -3.43 7.70 -7.81
C GLY A 44 -2.64 7.84 -6.51
N ALA A 45 -2.88 6.98 -5.52
CA ALA A 45 -2.14 7.04 -4.26
C ALA A 45 -0.77 6.39 -4.38
N ASP A 46 0.21 6.93 -3.68
CA ASP A 46 1.47 6.26 -3.45
C ASP A 46 1.32 5.36 -2.22
N VAL A 47 1.49 4.06 -2.42
CA VAL A 47 1.23 3.06 -1.38
C VAL A 47 2.54 2.59 -0.77
N TYR A 48 2.59 2.62 0.55
CA TYR A 48 3.71 2.11 1.35
C TYR A 48 3.15 0.98 2.20
N PHE A 49 3.79 -0.18 2.17
CA PHE A 49 3.24 -1.35 2.85
C PHE A 49 4.32 -2.22 3.46
N GLY A 50 3.94 -3.05 4.42
CA GLY A 50 4.80 -4.02 5.06
C GLY A 50 4.31 -5.44 4.87
N GLY A 51 5.21 -6.40 4.99
CA GLY A 51 4.91 -7.81 4.98
C GLY A 51 6.09 -8.63 5.51
N ARG A 52 5.83 -9.87 5.94
CA ARG A 52 6.86 -10.73 6.53
C ARG A 52 7.70 -11.45 5.49
N ASN A 53 7.10 -11.87 4.38
CA ASN A 53 7.76 -12.68 3.36
C ASN A 53 8.37 -11.78 2.30
N GLU A 54 9.69 -11.77 2.21
CA GLU A 54 10.41 -10.91 1.28
C GLU A 54 9.98 -11.13 -0.17
N GLU A 55 9.79 -12.38 -0.58
CA GLU A 55 9.37 -12.70 -1.94
C GLU A 55 8.03 -12.06 -2.29
N TYR A 56 7.04 -12.20 -1.40
CA TYR A 56 5.73 -11.60 -1.61
C TYR A 56 5.78 -10.07 -1.57
N VAL A 57 6.58 -9.52 -0.67
CA VAL A 57 6.76 -8.06 -0.58
C VAL A 57 7.33 -7.53 -1.88
N ARG A 58 8.38 -8.15 -2.41
CA ARG A 58 9.03 -7.68 -3.64
C ARG A 58 8.14 -7.86 -4.85
N THR A 59 7.40 -8.95 -4.95
CA THR A 59 6.44 -9.18 -6.03
C THR A 59 5.33 -8.13 -6.02
N THR A 60 4.75 -7.87 -4.86
CA THR A 60 3.69 -6.87 -4.71
C THR A 60 4.22 -5.46 -4.98
N GLU A 61 5.43 -5.15 -4.50
CA GLU A 61 6.06 -3.86 -4.78
C GLU A 61 6.20 -3.61 -6.28
N LYS A 62 6.65 -4.61 -7.03
CA LYS A 62 6.77 -4.50 -8.48
C LYS A 62 5.43 -4.26 -9.16
N GLU A 63 4.39 -4.97 -8.72
CA GLU A 63 3.06 -4.79 -9.26
C GLU A 63 2.52 -3.39 -9.00
N LEU A 64 2.74 -2.87 -7.79
CA LEU A 64 2.32 -1.52 -7.43
C LEU A 64 3.12 -0.47 -8.19
N GLN A 65 4.41 -0.65 -8.34
CA GLN A 65 5.28 0.29 -9.06
C GLN A 65 4.96 0.35 -10.55
N ALA A 66 4.40 -0.71 -11.12
CA ALA A 66 3.92 -0.69 -12.50
C ALA A 66 2.74 0.28 -12.67
N ILE A 67 1.99 0.53 -11.58
CA ILE A 67 0.87 1.48 -11.58
C ILE A 67 1.34 2.87 -11.11
N ARG A 68 2.08 2.90 -9.99
CA ARG A 68 2.61 4.13 -9.39
C ARG A 68 4.06 3.90 -8.96
N PRO A 69 5.04 4.47 -9.65
CA PRO A 69 6.47 4.22 -9.35
C PRO A 69 6.90 4.59 -7.93
N GLY A 70 6.15 5.47 -7.26
CA GLY A 70 6.45 5.87 -5.89
C GLY A 70 6.08 4.86 -4.81
N CYS A 71 5.38 3.77 -5.16
CA CYS A 71 5.00 2.75 -4.19
C CYS A 71 6.22 1.99 -3.68
N ARG A 72 6.21 1.63 -2.38
CA ARG A 72 7.32 0.91 -1.74
C ARG A 72 6.82 -0.16 -0.80
N GLY A 73 7.55 -1.29 -0.77
CA GLY A 73 7.30 -2.39 0.15
C GLY A 73 8.45 -2.56 1.14
N TYR A 74 8.12 -2.97 2.35
CA TYR A 74 9.08 -3.17 3.43
C TYR A 74 8.91 -4.56 4.02
N VAL A 75 10.01 -5.25 4.25
CA VAL A 75 10.00 -6.55 4.93
C VAL A 75 10.02 -6.28 6.43
N VAL A 76 8.97 -6.67 7.11
CA VAL A 76 8.79 -6.38 8.54
C VAL A 76 7.95 -7.46 9.20
N ASP A 77 8.33 -7.84 10.42
CA ASP A 77 7.51 -8.68 11.29
C ASP A 77 6.77 -7.77 12.28
N LEU A 78 5.47 -7.55 12.03
CA LEU A 78 4.66 -6.66 12.85
C LEU A 78 4.39 -7.19 14.26
N ALA A 79 4.72 -8.46 14.53
CA ALA A 79 4.67 -9.00 15.90
C ALA A 79 5.82 -8.48 16.75
N LYS A 80 6.85 -7.90 16.15
CA LYS A 80 8.00 -7.34 16.85
C LYS A 80 7.90 -5.82 16.87
N ALA A 81 7.79 -5.24 18.07
CA ALA A 81 7.58 -3.80 18.22
C ALA A 81 8.71 -2.96 17.63
N ASP A 82 9.96 -3.38 17.80
CA ASP A 82 11.11 -2.66 17.25
C ASP A 82 11.12 -2.64 15.72
N GLN A 83 10.73 -3.74 15.08
CA GLN A 83 10.62 -3.80 13.64
C GLN A 83 9.46 -2.95 13.12
N THR A 84 8.33 -2.96 13.83
CA THR A 84 7.17 -2.15 13.47
C THR A 84 7.51 -0.68 13.53
N GLU A 85 8.18 -0.24 14.59
CA GLU A 85 8.60 1.14 14.75
C GLU A 85 9.57 1.56 13.63
N ALA A 86 10.56 0.73 13.33
CA ALA A 86 11.51 0.98 12.27
C ALA A 86 10.83 1.07 10.90
N PHE A 87 9.84 0.22 10.65
CA PHE A 87 9.05 0.24 9.41
C PHE A 87 8.29 1.56 9.26
N VAL A 88 7.58 1.97 10.30
CA VAL A 88 6.82 3.22 10.27
C VAL A 88 7.75 4.41 10.07
N ASP A 89 8.87 4.45 10.78
CA ASP A 89 9.85 5.53 10.65
C ASP A 89 10.42 5.61 9.24
N ALA A 90 10.81 4.47 8.67
CA ALA A 90 11.33 4.41 7.30
C ALA A 90 10.29 4.86 6.28
N ALA A 91 9.06 4.41 6.43
CA ALA A 91 7.97 4.76 5.52
C ALA A 91 7.62 6.25 5.61
N VAL A 92 7.59 6.82 6.80
CA VAL A 92 7.38 8.26 7.00
C VAL A 92 8.49 9.07 6.35
N LYS A 93 9.74 8.64 6.54
CA LYS A 93 10.90 9.32 5.95
C LYS A 93 10.83 9.30 4.42
N ASP A 94 10.48 8.15 3.84
CA ASP A 94 10.44 7.99 2.38
C ASP A 94 9.27 8.74 1.75
N SER A 95 8.13 8.82 2.44
CA SER A 95 6.92 9.44 1.92
C SER A 95 6.77 10.91 2.25
N GLY A 96 7.39 11.37 3.33
CA GLY A 96 7.17 12.71 3.87
C GLY A 96 5.92 12.82 4.75
N GLY A 97 5.21 11.73 4.97
CA GLY A 97 4.01 11.65 5.81
C GLY A 97 2.88 10.91 5.11
N PHE A 98 1.88 10.53 5.89
CA PHE A 98 0.74 9.77 5.39
C PHE A 98 -0.58 10.49 5.58
N ASP A 99 -1.46 10.35 4.59
CA ASP A 99 -2.82 10.89 4.64
C ASP A 99 -3.82 9.82 5.08
N ILE A 100 -3.52 8.55 4.79
CA ILE A 100 -4.41 7.41 5.06
C ILE A 100 -3.60 6.28 5.67
N LEU A 101 -4.16 5.66 6.70
CA LEU A 101 -3.61 4.47 7.36
C LEU A 101 -4.62 3.33 7.30
N VAL A 102 -4.19 2.18 6.84
CA VAL A 102 -5.03 0.97 6.78
C VAL A 102 -4.46 -0.18 7.59
#